data_18fbbec0e217c90d59e04effa615a0de
#
_entry.id   18fbbec0e217c90d59e04effa615a0de
#
_cell.length_a   1.000
_cell.length_b   1.000
_cell.length_c   1.000
_cell.angle_alpha   90.00
_cell.angle_beta   90.00
_cell.angle_gamma   90.00
#
_symmetry.space_group_name_H-M   'P 1'
#
loop_
_entity.id
_entity.type
_entity.pdbx_description
1 polymer ?
#
loop_
_entity_poly.entity_id
_entity_poly.type
_entity_poly.pdbx_seq_one_letter_code
_entity_poly.pdbx_strand_id
1 'polypeptide(L)'
;MSTYVVVGLQYGDEGKGKITDVLSAKSDYVVRYQGGNNAGHTVYVGDEKFVLHLLPSGVLQCKGKCIIANGVVVDPKAFISEVEKLEEKGGRTDHIFISRRAHVIMPYHILLDTYREEEHGGTQIGTTKKGIGPCYEDKIARVGIRMIDLLNPEILKEKIEKNLRIKNALFEKYFEKPTLSFDEIYNEFLAIGQKLKDRIIDTEIEINEAIKDGKNILFEGAQALMLDIDFGTYPYVTSSSPSTGGVCSGAGVPPTALQNLIGVAKAYTTRVGNGPFPTELNDDLGEKIRQIGHEFGATTGRPRRTGWLDLVSLKHACMINGINNLVITKLDVLTGIDTLKIATKYLTEDGKIIDYFTSSTTKLYDYEPIYEELKGWEEDITKVRCYEELPENAKKYIEFIEQYLGINVYLVSVGPERSQNIIRKEIF
;
A
#
# COMPACT_ATOMS: atom_id res chain seq x y z
N MET A 1 14.45 20.99 6.21
CA MET A 1 13.30 20.64 5.33
C MET A 1 13.62 19.37 4.59
N SER A 2 12.80 18.36 4.77
CA SER A 2 12.96 17.14 3.98
C SER A 2 11.59 16.49 3.72
N THR A 3 11.39 16.04 2.51
CA THR A 3 10.25 15.20 2.15
C THR A 3 10.71 13.76 2.01
N TYR A 4 9.90 12.86 2.50
CA TYR A 4 10.14 11.43 2.51
C TYR A 4 8.95 10.73 1.86
N VAL A 5 9.21 9.82 0.94
CA VAL A 5 8.17 9.03 0.28
C VAL A 5 8.43 7.56 0.56
N VAL A 6 7.53 6.89 1.24
CA VAL A 6 7.61 5.45 1.51
C VAL A 6 6.69 4.69 0.57
N VAL A 7 7.27 3.85 -0.30
CA VAL A 7 6.54 3.02 -1.27
C VAL A 7 6.90 1.55 -1.14
N GLY A 8 5.95 0.67 -1.45
CA GLY A 8 6.20 -0.76 -1.59
C GLY A 8 6.78 -1.10 -2.96
N LEU A 9 7.72 -2.01 -3.00
CA LEU A 9 8.43 -2.39 -4.23
C LEU A 9 8.00 -3.74 -4.81
N GLN A 10 7.22 -4.53 -4.06
CA GLN A 10 6.79 -5.88 -4.46
C GLN A 10 5.29 -5.91 -4.75
N TYR A 11 4.53 -6.80 -4.12
CA TYR A 11 3.08 -6.99 -4.31
C TYR A 11 2.24 -6.56 -3.10
N GLY A 12 2.73 -5.61 -2.31
CA GLY A 12 2.11 -5.20 -1.05
C GLY A 12 2.59 -6.02 0.15
N ASP A 13 2.15 -5.62 1.33
CA ASP A 13 2.47 -6.28 2.60
C ASP A 13 3.97 -6.35 2.97
N GLU A 14 4.80 -5.45 2.40
CA GLU A 14 6.24 -5.37 2.69
C GLU A 14 6.58 -4.89 4.10
N GLY A 15 5.59 -4.58 4.93
CA GLY A 15 5.81 -4.02 6.26
C GLY A 15 5.98 -2.50 6.28
N LYS A 16 5.50 -1.80 5.24
CA LYS A 16 5.53 -0.33 5.14
C LYS A 16 4.95 0.38 6.35
N GLY A 17 3.85 -0.15 6.92
CA GLY A 17 3.21 0.46 8.08
C GLY A 17 4.17 0.63 9.26
N LYS A 18 4.99 -0.38 9.58
CA LYS A 18 6.03 -0.30 10.62
C LYS A 18 7.08 0.76 10.28
N ILE A 19 7.53 0.81 9.03
CA ILE A 19 8.55 1.77 8.59
C ILE A 19 8.00 3.20 8.63
N THR A 20 6.79 3.40 8.13
CA THR A 20 6.09 4.69 8.21
C THR A 20 5.91 5.13 9.66
N ASP A 21 5.48 4.24 10.55
CA ASP A 21 5.31 4.53 11.96
C ASP A 21 6.65 4.96 12.63
N VAL A 22 7.74 4.25 12.34
CA VAL A 22 9.08 4.62 12.84
C VAL A 22 9.51 6.00 12.35
N LEU A 23 9.31 6.29 11.07
CA LEU A 23 9.72 7.56 10.46
C LEU A 23 8.80 8.73 10.88
N SER A 24 7.53 8.46 11.19
CA SER A 24 6.55 9.47 11.55
C SER A 24 6.86 10.20 12.86
N ALA A 25 7.64 9.58 13.76
CA ALA A 25 8.06 10.21 15.02
C ALA A 25 8.87 11.50 14.83
N LYS A 26 9.55 11.65 13.69
CA LYS A 26 10.34 12.84 13.32
C LYS A 26 9.66 13.69 12.24
N SER A 27 8.41 13.36 11.86
CA SER A 27 7.66 14.05 10.81
C SER A 27 6.66 15.03 11.41
N ASP A 28 6.54 16.21 10.81
CA ASP A 28 5.50 17.20 11.13
C ASP A 28 4.17 16.82 10.45
N TYR A 29 4.23 16.18 9.27
CA TYR A 29 3.08 15.75 8.51
C TYR A 29 3.24 14.30 8.05
N VAL A 30 2.15 13.52 8.10
CA VAL A 30 2.05 12.20 7.48
C VAL A 30 0.89 12.23 6.49
N VAL A 31 1.16 11.95 5.22
CA VAL A 31 0.22 12.14 4.12
C VAL A 31 0.01 10.83 3.36
N ARG A 32 -1.20 10.28 3.39
CA ARG A 32 -1.61 9.22 2.46
C ARG A 32 -2.06 9.85 1.16
N TYR A 33 -1.46 9.42 0.05
CA TYR A 33 -1.69 10.05 -1.24
C TYR A 33 -2.52 9.22 -2.23
N GLN A 34 -2.77 7.91 -1.97
CA GLN A 34 -3.52 7.04 -2.87
C GLN A 34 -4.13 5.82 -2.14
N GLY A 35 -4.89 4.99 -2.88
CA GLY A 35 -5.58 3.81 -2.36
C GLY A 35 -6.87 4.17 -1.63
N GLY A 36 -7.26 3.38 -0.67
CA GLY A 36 -8.46 3.56 0.15
C GLY A 36 -8.40 2.65 1.38
N ASN A 37 -9.55 2.25 1.90
CA ASN A 37 -9.66 1.35 3.05
C ASN A 37 -9.40 -0.14 2.70
N ASN A 38 -8.89 -0.43 1.50
CA ASN A 38 -8.38 -1.75 1.11
C ASN A 38 -6.97 -2.05 1.62
N ALA A 39 -6.23 -1.05 2.10
CA ALA A 39 -4.96 -1.27 2.79
C ALA A 39 -5.20 -1.87 4.19
N GLY A 40 -4.21 -2.58 4.71
CA GLY A 40 -4.22 -3.11 6.08
C GLY A 40 -2.83 -2.91 6.69
N HIS A 41 -2.63 -1.80 7.40
CA HIS A 41 -1.37 -1.49 8.07
C HIS A 41 -1.47 -1.87 9.54
N THR A 42 -0.66 -2.84 9.96
CA THR A 42 -0.58 -3.22 11.38
C THR A 42 0.58 -2.49 12.03
N VAL A 43 0.28 -1.78 13.12
CA VAL A 43 1.26 -1.10 13.97
C VAL A 43 1.13 -1.63 15.39
N TYR A 44 2.26 -1.91 16.03
CA TYR A 44 2.33 -2.33 17.43
C TYR A 44 2.87 -1.19 18.29
N VAL A 45 2.14 -0.85 19.36
CA VAL A 45 2.56 0.14 20.36
C VAL A 45 2.54 -0.54 21.73
N GLY A 46 3.70 -0.95 22.22
CA GLY A 46 3.80 -1.88 23.32
C GLY A 46 3.09 -3.19 22.97
N ASP A 47 2.23 -3.66 23.84
CA ASP A 47 1.45 -4.89 23.65
C ASP A 47 0.17 -4.67 22.81
N GLU A 48 -0.17 -3.43 22.47
CA GLU A 48 -1.37 -3.12 21.71
C GLU A 48 -1.15 -3.19 20.20
N LYS A 49 -2.07 -3.89 19.53
CA LYS A 49 -2.12 -4.00 18.08
C LYS A 49 -3.16 -3.04 17.50
N PHE A 50 -2.72 -2.18 16.57
CA PHE A 50 -3.59 -1.31 15.78
C PHE A 50 -3.60 -1.80 14.33
N VAL A 51 -4.79 -2.01 13.78
CA VAL A 51 -4.96 -2.32 12.34
C VAL A 51 -5.64 -1.12 11.69
N LEU A 52 -4.88 -0.38 10.91
CA LEU A 52 -5.32 0.83 10.22
C LEU A 52 -5.57 0.53 8.74
N HIS A 53 -6.71 0.97 8.23
CA HIS A 53 -7.09 0.75 6.83
C HIS A 53 -7.04 2.04 6.02
N LEU A 54 -7.64 3.10 6.54
CA LEU A 54 -7.72 4.41 5.89
C LEU A 54 -6.85 5.46 6.56
N LEU A 55 -6.74 5.43 7.88
CA LEU A 55 -5.87 6.34 8.61
C LEU A 55 -4.39 6.10 8.26
N PRO A 56 -3.55 7.16 8.18
CA PRO A 56 -2.11 7.00 8.03
C PRO A 56 -1.50 6.16 9.16
N SER A 57 -0.54 5.29 8.86
CA SER A 57 0.14 4.45 9.86
C SER A 57 0.87 5.27 10.93
N GLY A 58 1.31 6.48 10.54
CA GLY A 58 1.96 7.41 11.44
C GLY A 58 1.04 8.14 12.42
N VAL A 59 -0.27 7.91 12.41
CA VAL A 59 -1.23 8.64 13.26
C VAL A 59 -0.93 8.56 14.76
N LEU A 60 -0.29 7.48 15.20
CA LEU A 60 0.06 7.25 16.60
C LEU A 60 1.31 8.02 17.06
N GLN A 61 2.18 8.42 16.14
CA GLN A 61 3.48 9.04 16.43
C GLN A 61 3.59 10.48 15.93
N CYS A 62 2.84 10.84 14.88
CA CYS A 62 2.91 12.15 14.27
C CYS A 62 2.47 13.24 15.27
N LYS A 63 3.37 14.19 15.52
CA LYS A 63 3.09 15.33 16.42
C LYS A 63 2.28 16.42 15.74
N GLY A 64 2.36 16.52 14.42
CA GLY A 64 1.68 17.52 13.62
C GLY A 64 0.39 16.99 13.01
N LYS A 65 0.22 17.07 11.68
CA LYS A 65 -1.01 16.73 10.99
C LYS A 65 -0.91 15.41 10.22
N CYS A 66 -1.97 14.60 10.29
CA CYS A 66 -2.20 13.42 9.46
C CYS A 66 -3.21 13.74 8.37
N ILE A 67 -2.84 13.55 7.12
CA ILE A 67 -3.64 13.97 5.97
C ILE A 67 -4.00 12.77 5.09
N ILE A 68 -5.28 12.67 4.77
CA ILE A 68 -5.81 11.83 3.69
C ILE A 68 -5.98 12.73 2.47
N ALA A 69 -5.05 12.64 1.51
CA ALA A 69 -4.96 13.54 0.37
C ALA A 69 -5.95 13.18 -0.75
N ASN A 70 -5.98 13.99 -1.80
CA ASN A 70 -6.97 13.93 -2.88
C ASN A 70 -6.89 12.69 -3.76
N GLY A 71 -5.77 11.97 -3.77
CA GLY A 71 -5.63 10.72 -4.52
C GLY A 71 -6.27 9.51 -3.83
N VAL A 72 -6.58 9.60 -2.54
CA VAL A 72 -7.28 8.55 -1.79
C VAL A 72 -8.76 8.54 -2.14
N VAL A 73 -9.35 7.36 -2.28
CA VAL A 73 -10.82 7.20 -2.28
C VAL A 73 -11.28 6.85 -0.87
N VAL A 74 -12.20 7.65 -0.34
CA VAL A 74 -12.57 7.66 1.08
C VAL A 74 -13.92 7.00 1.28
N ASP A 75 -13.96 5.93 2.05
CA ASP A 75 -15.19 5.46 2.69
C ASP A 75 -15.37 6.23 4.00
N PRO A 76 -16.31 7.19 4.08
CA PRO A 76 -16.42 8.04 5.25
C PRO A 76 -16.97 7.28 6.47
N LYS A 77 -17.69 6.17 6.28
CA LYS A 77 -18.14 5.32 7.38
C LYS A 77 -16.96 4.56 8.00
N ALA A 78 -16.09 4.00 7.15
CA ALA A 78 -14.86 3.36 7.60
C ALA A 78 -13.96 4.36 8.32
N PHE A 79 -13.83 5.59 7.80
CA PHE A 79 -13.06 6.66 8.43
C PHE A 79 -13.59 6.96 9.84
N ILE A 80 -14.89 7.19 9.99
CA ILE A 80 -15.51 7.48 11.29
C ILE A 80 -15.26 6.33 12.27
N SER A 81 -15.49 5.09 11.83
CA SER A 81 -15.28 3.91 12.67
C SER A 81 -13.82 3.74 13.12
N GLU A 82 -12.85 4.04 12.25
CA GLU A 82 -11.43 3.98 12.62
C GLU A 82 -11.05 5.08 13.61
N VAL A 83 -11.57 6.30 13.43
CA VAL A 83 -11.36 7.42 14.35
C VAL A 83 -11.94 7.09 15.74
N GLU A 84 -13.18 6.62 15.80
CA GLU A 84 -13.84 6.24 17.05
C GLU A 84 -13.06 5.14 17.80
N LYS A 85 -12.63 4.09 17.10
CA LYS A 85 -11.79 3.03 17.69
C LYS A 85 -10.43 3.52 18.20
N LEU A 86 -9.86 4.52 17.52
CA LEU A 86 -8.61 5.13 17.96
C LEU A 86 -8.82 5.95 19.24
N GLU A 87 -9.92 6.72 19.32
CA GLU A 87 -10.33 7.51 20.49
C GLU A 87 -10.64 6.62 21.69
N GLU A 88 -11.36 5.50 21.50
CA GLU A 88 -11.66 4.51 22.54
C GLU A 88 -10.39 3.97 23.20
N LYS A 89 -9.29 3.89 22.43
CA LYS A 89 -7.97 3.49 22.94
C LYS A 89 -7.12 4.66 23.43
N GLY A 90 -7.71 5.86 23.60
CA GLY A 90 -7.01 7.04 24.08
C GLY A 90 -6.10 7.69 23.04
N GLY A 91 -6.21 7.35 21.76
CA GLY A 91 -5.45 7.96 20.69
C GLY A 91 -5.98 9.37 20.35
N ARG A 92 -5.05 10.25 19.94
CA ARG A 92 -5.37 11.59 19.47
C ARG A 92 -5.92 11.53 18.04
N THR A 93 -6.99 12.26 17.74
CA THR A 93 -7.62 12.28 16.41
C THR A 93 -7.91 13.66 15.84
N ASP A 94 -7.83 14.72 16.65
CA ASP A 94 -8.08 16.11 16.25
C ASP A 94 -7.15 16.65 15.15
N HIS A 95 -6.02 15.97 14.92
CA HIS A 95 -5.00 16.31 13.93
C HIS A 95 -5.16 15.56 12.59
N ILE A 96 -6.27 14.84 12.39
CA ILE A 96 -6.53 14.05 11.18
C ILE A 96 -7.46 14.83 10.24
N PHE A 97 -7.02 15.06 9.00
CA PHE A 97 -7.73 15.84 8.00
C PHE A 97 -7.89 15.08 6.68
N ILE A 98 -8.94 15.43 5.93
CA ILE A 98 -9.30 14.82 4.65
C ILE A 98 -9.36 15.93 3.58
N SER A 99 -8.83 15.62 2.40
CA SER A 99 -8.89 16.53 1.27
C SER A 99 -10.33 16.76 0.81
N ARG A 100 -10.70 18.02 0.61
CA ARG A 100 -11.94 18.42 -0.08
C ARG A 100 -12.09 17.74 -1.44
N ARG A 101 -10.97 17.44 -2.13
CA ARG A 101 -10.94 16.86 -3.48
C ARG A 101 -10.95 15.34 -3.48
N ALA A 102 -10.79 14.66 -2.34
CA ALA A 102 -10.85 13.21 -2.25
C ALA A 102 -12.25 12.70 -2.67
N HIS A 103 -12.28 11.59 -3.41
CA HIS A 103 -13.54 10.99 -3.87
C HIS A 103 -14.15 10.09 -2.80
N VAL A 104 -15.45 10.10 -2.73
CA VAL A 104 -16.25 9.36 -1.74
C VAL A 104 -16.65 8.00 -2.29
N ILE A 105 -16.36 6.94 -1.55
CA ILE A 105 -16.89 5.61 -1.82
C ILE A 105 -18.35 5.60 -1.37
N MET A 106 -19.24 5.49 -2.34
CA MET A 106 -20.69 5.41 -2.12
C MET A 106 -21.14 3.95 -2.04
N PRO A 107 -22.30 3.63 -1.44
CA PRO A 107 -22.83 2.29 -1.32
C PRO A 107 -22.90 1.53 -2.66
N TYR A 108 -23.24 2.21 -3.75
CA TYR A 108 -23.28 1.60 -5.07
C TYR A 108 -21.89 1.17 -5.61
N HIS A 109 -20.78 1.77 -5.15
CA HIS A 109 -19.45 1.32 -5.50
C HIS A 109 -19.13 -0.04 -4.87
N ILE A 110 -19.52 -0.23 -3.60
CA ILE A 110 -19.30 -1.48 -2.86
C ILE A 110 -20.11 -2.61 -3.50
N LEU A 111 -21.38 -2.34 -3.83
CA LEU A 111 -22.22 -3.33 -4.51
C LEU A 111 -21.69 -3.67 -5.90
N LEU A 112 -21.26 -2.68 -6.67
CA LEU A 112 -20.71 -2.89 -8.01
C LEU A 112 -19.43 -3.74 -7.99
N ASP A 113 -18.52 -3.46 -7.03
CA ASP A 113 -17.31 -4.25 -6.80
C ASP A 113 -17.66 -5.72 -6.44
N THR A 114 -18.67 -5.90 -5.59
CA THR A 114 -19.14 -7.24 -5.18
C THR A 114 -19.76 -7.99 -6.35
N TYR A 115 -20.66 -7.37 -7.10
CA TYR A 115 -21.38 -8.05 -8.18
C TYR A 115 -20.46 -8.41 -9.36
N ARG A 116 -19.54 -7.52 -9.72
CA ARG A 116 -18.52 -7.80 -10.75
C ARG A 116 -17.62 -8.96 -10.36
N GLU A 117 -17.21 -9.04 -9.09
CA GLU A 117 -16.38 -10.13 -8.61
C GLU A 117 -17.14 -11.47 -8.57
N GLU A 118 -18.45 -11.45 -8.33
CA GLU A 118 -19.31 -12.64 -8.38
C GLU A 118 -19.49 -13.16 -9.82
N GLU A 119 -19.60 -12.28 -10.82
CA GLU A 119 -19.76 -12.68 -12.24
C GLU A 119 -18.50 -13.32 -12.83
N HIS A 120 -17.32 -12.91 -12.40
CA HIS A 120 -16.06 -13.35 -13.01
C HIS A 120 -15.73 -14.84 -12.78
N GLY A 121 -16.50 -15.59 -12.00
CA GLY A 121 -16.35 -17.03 -11.81
C GLY A 121 -14.90 -17.45 -11.49
N GLY A 122 -14.24 -18.16 -12.40
CA GLY A 122 -12.86 -18.64 -12.22
C GLY A 122 -11.75 -17.65 -12.55
N THR A 123 -12.06 -16.43 -13.05
CA THR A 123 -11.09 -15.41 -13.46
C THR A 123 -11.11 -14.17 -12.55
N GLN A 124 -11.51 -14.35 -11.29
CA GLN A 124 -11.60 -13.28 -10.31
C GLN A 124 -10.26 -12.55 -10.14
N ILE A 125 -10.30 -11.21 -10.03
CA ILE A 125 -9.13 -10.39 -9.70
C ILE A 125 -8.73 -10.63 -8.25
N GLY A 126 -9.68 -10.98 -7.38
CA GLY A 126 -9.49 -11.15 -5.94
C GLY A 126 -9.61 -9.82 -5.18
N THR A 127 -10.59 -8.99 -5.55
CA THR A 127 -10.79 -7.68 -4.94
C THR A 127 -11.16 -7.79 -3.45
N THR A 128 -11.02 -6.68 -2.74
CA THR A 128 -11.41 -6.58 -1.32
C THR A 128 -12.91 -6.34 -1.12
N LYS A 129 -13.68 -6.18 -2.21
CA LYS A 129 -15.11 -5.84 -2.21
C LYS A 129 -15.45 -4.58 -1.40
N LYS A 130 -14.55 -3.58 -1.43
CA LYS A 130 -14.70 -2.30 -0.71
C LYS A 130 -15.03 -1.12 -1.64
N GLY A 131 -15.32 -1.38 -2.90
CA GLY A 131 -15.73 -0.36 -3.88
C GLY A 131 -14.61 0.54 -4.37
N ILE A 132 -13.35 0.15 -4.17
CA ILE A 132 -12.17 0.97 -4.52
C ILE A 132 -12.11 1.20 -6.03
N GLY A 133 -12.10 0.11 -6.82
CA GLY A 133 -12.05 0.17 -8.30
C GLY A 133 -13.19 0.99 -8.89
N PRO A 134 -14.46 0.69 -8.58
CA PRO A 134 -15.62 1.46 -9.06
C PRO A 134 -15.59 2.94 -8.68
N CYS A 135 -15.03 3.31 -7.52
CA CYS A 135 -14.89 4.71 -7.13
C CYS A 135 -13.81 5.43 -7.97
N TYR A 136 -12.68 4.79 -8.26
CA TYR A 136 -11.68 5.32 -9.22
C TYR A 136 -12.23 5.41 -10.63
N GLU A 137 -13.04 4.44 -11.07
CA GLU A 137 -13.76 4.48 -12.36
C GLU A 137 -14.63 5.73 -12.46
N ASP A 138 -15.46 6.01 -11.46
CA ASP A 138 -16.31 7.20 -11.43
C ASP A 138 -15.50 8.51 -11.36
N LYS A 139 -14.36 8.51 -10.66
CA LYS A 139 -13.42 9.63 -10.64
C LYS A 139 -12.91 9.98 -12.04
N ILE A 140 -12.42 8.97 -12.79
CA ILE A 140 -11.89 9.16 -14.14
C ILE A 140 -12.99 9.49 -15.15
N ALA A 141 -14.18 8.90 -14.98
CA ALA A 141 -15.39 9.22 -15.76
C ALA A 141 -15.94 10.63 -15.46
N ARG A 142 -15.43 11.30 -14.43
CA ARG A 142 -15.84 12.65 -14.00
C ARG A 142 -17.27 12.74 -13.51
N VAL A 143 -17.78 11.65 -12.93
CA VAL A 143 -19.12 11.57 -12.31
C VAL A 143 -19.04 11.35 -10.80
N GLY A 144 -17.85 11.18 -10.24
CA GLY A 144 -17.63 10.91 -8.83
C GLY A 144 -18.08 12.05 -7.90
N ILE A 145 -18.38 11.68 -6.67
CA ILE A 145 -18.73 12.59 -5.57
C ILE A 145 -17.45 12.83 -4.76
N ARG A 146 -17.16 14.10 -4.44
CA ARG A 146 -16.00 14.51 -3.64
C ARG A 146 -16.41 14.80 -2.20
N MET A 147 -15.47 14.81 -1.28
CA MET A 147 -15.71 15.15 0.13
C MET A 147 -16.33 16.55 0.28
N ILE A 148 -15.91 17.53 -0.54
CA ILE A 148 -16.50 18.87 -0.53
C ILE A 148 -17.99 18.87 -0.90
N ASP A 149 -18.44 17.94 -1.73
CA ASP A 149 -19.83 17.87 -2.18
C ASP A 149 -20.76 17.47 -1.03
N LEU A 150 -20.27 16.74 -0.03
CA LEU A 150 -21.03 16.38 1.18
C LEU A 150 -21.41 17.59 2.03
N LEU A 151 -20.73 18.72 1.83
CA LEU A 151 -20.98 19.98 2.55
C LEU A 151 -22.00 20.88 1.83
N ASN A 152 -22.43 20.50 0.61
CA ASN A 152 -23.41 21.26 -0.16
C ASN A 152 -24.60 20.37 -0.50
N PRO A 153 -25.76 20.57 0.19
CA PRO A 153 -26.94 19.72 0.01
C PRO A 153 -27.45 19.64 -1.43
N GLU A 154 -27.47 20.74 -2.15
CA GLU A 154 -28.00 20.81 -3.52
C GLU A 154 -27.09 20.03 -4.51
N ILE A 155 -25.77 20.24 -4.41
CA ILE A 155 -24.79 19.53 -5.24
C ILE A 155 -24.81 18.03 -4.92
N LEU A 156 -24.87 17.68 -3.65
CA LEU A 156 -24.93 16.28 -3.21
C LEU A 156 -26.17 15.58 -3.77
N LYS A 157 -27.33 16.23 -3.67
CA LYS A 157 -28.60 15.75 -4.20
C LYS A 157 -28.51 15.46 -5.69
N GLU A 158 -28.11 16.46 -6.49
CA GLU A 158 -28.00 16.34 -7.95
C GLU A 158 -27.06 15.17 -8.36
N LYS A 159 -25.90 15.08 -7.72
CA LYS A 159 -24.91 14.05 -8.04
C LYS A 159 -25.38 12.65 -7.67
N ILE A 160 -26.05 12.47 -6.51
CA ILE A 160 -26.59 11.17 -6.10
C ILE A 160 -27.72 10.75 -7.06
N GLU A 161 -28.68 11.63 -7.38
CA GLU A 161 -29.77 11.35 -8.32
C GLU A 161 -29.24 10.87 -9.68
N LYS A 162 -28.25 11.61 -10.23
CA LYS A 162 -27.64 11.28 -11.52
C LYS A 162 -26.95 9.93 -11.49
N ASN A 163 -26.15 9.65 -10.47
CA ASN A 163 -25.41 8.40 -10.35
C ASN A 163 -26.33 7.21 -10.10
N LEU A 164 -27.30 7.34 -9.18
CA LEU A 164 -28.25 6.27 -8.86
C LEU A 164 -29.10 5.86 -10.04
N ARG A 165 -29.53 6.82 -10.89
CA ARG A 165 -30.28 6.49 -12.10
C ARG A 165 -29.53 5.50 -12.99
N ILE A 166 -28.20 5.66 -13.13
CA ILE A 166 -27.38 4.77 -13.96
C ILE A 166 -27.06 3.46 -13.23
N LYS A 167 -26.62 3.57 -11.97
CA LYS A 167 -26.21 2.39 -11.19
C LYS A 167 -27.39 1.47 -10.87
N ASN A 168 -28.56 2.02 -10.53
CA ASN A 168 -29.77 1.24 -10.28
C ASN A 168 -30.25 0.53 -11.56
N ALA A 169 -30.20 1.20 -12.72
CA ALA A 169 -30.52 0.54 -13.99
C ALA A 169 -29.57 -0.63 -14.30
N LEU A 170 -28.29 -0.48 -13.95
CA LEU A 170 -27.29 -1.56 -14.09
C LEU A 170 -27.59 -2.70 -13.11
N PHE A 171 -27.91 -2.40 -11.85
CA PHE A 171 -28.25 -3.40 -10.84
C PHE A 171 -29.48 -4.19 -11.22
N GLU A 172 -30.56 -3.52 -11.58
CA GLU A 172 -31.83 -4.17 -11.92
C GLU A 172 -31.73 -4.98 -13.22
N LYS A 173 -31.22 -4.36 -14.31
CA LYS A 173 -31.31 -4.93 -15.66
C LYS A 173 -30.19 -5.87 -16.05
N TYR A 174 -28.99 -5.67 -15.48
CA TYR A 174 -27.82 -6.46 -15.84
C TYR A 174 -27.48 -7.49 -14.76
N PHE A 175 -27.39 -7.05 -13.49
CA PHE A 175 -27.05 -7.94 -12.39
C PHE A 175 -28.25 -8.65 -11.76
N GLU A 176 -29.49 -8.28 -12.12
CA GLU A 176 -30.74 -8.81 -11.54
C GLU A 176 -30.75 -8.67 -9.99
N LYS A 177 -30.26 -7.53 -9.48
CA LYS A 177 -30.11 -7.23 -8.06
C LYS A 177 -31.01 -6.06 -7.66
N PRO A 178 -31.32 -5.92 -6.34
CA PRO A 178 -32.13 -4.80 -5.82
C PRO A 178 -31.48 -3.43 -6.10
N THR A 179 -32.33 -2.43 -6.30
CA THR A 179 -31.95 -1.03 -6.43
C THR A 179 -31.72 -0.38 -5.08
N LEU A 180 -30.98 0.73 -5.05
CA LEU A 180 -30.71 1.52 -3.87
C LEU A 180 -31.68 2.71 -3.77
N SER A 181 -32.07 3.06 -2.53
CA SER A 181 -32.90 4.22 -2.22
C SER A 181 -32.10 5.51 -2.26
N PHE A 182 -32.64 6.51 -2.96
CA PHE A 182 -32.07 7.85 -2.98
C PHE A 182 -32.13 8.51 -1.59
N ASP A 183 -33.30 8.49 -0.93
CA ASP A 183 -33.50 9.17 0.33
C ASP A 183 -32.60 8.65 1.45
N GLU A 184 -32.40 7.33 1.51
CA GLU A 184 -31.52 6.72 2.49
C GLU A 184 -30.07 7.18 2.29
N ILE A 185 -29.54 7.12 1.06
CA ILE A 185 -28.18 7.53 0.76
C ILE A 185 -27.98 9.02 0.96
N TYR A 186 -28.91 9.84 0.47
CA TYR A 186 -28.81 11.30 0.58
C TYR A 186 -28.78 11.75 2.05
N ASN A 187 -29.74 11.29 2.86
CA ASN A 187 -29.80 11.68 4.26
C ASN A 187 -28.59 11.21 5.06
N GLU A 188 -28.13 9.97 4.81
CA GLU A 188 -26.95 9.43 5.48
C GLU A 188 -25.69 10.24 5.14
N PHE A 189 -25.42 10.48 3.86
CA PHE A 189 -24.19 11.16 3.44
C PHE A 189 -24.20 12.66 3.75
N LEU A 190 -25.37 13.29 3.79
CA LEU A 190 -25.52 14.66 4.27
C LEU A 190 -25.15 14.76 5.76
N ALA A 191 -25.66 13.84 6.59
CA ALA A 191 -25.32 13.79 8.02
C ALA A 191 -23.82 13.52 8.25
N ILE A 192 -23.22 12.62 7.47
CA ILE A 192 -21.78 12.36 7.48
C ILE A 192 -21.00 13.63 7.14
N GLY A 193 -21.40 14.37 6.10
CA GLY A 193 -20.77 15.63 5.73
C GLY A 193 -20.75 16.62 6.89
N GLN A 194 -21.86 16.79 7.59
CA GLN A 194 -21.95 17.66 8.77
C GLN A 194 -21.04 17.19 9.92
N LYS A 195 -20.97 15.88 10.17
CA LYS A 195 -20.08 15.30 11.19
C LYS A 195 -18.59 15.55 10.88
N LEU A 196 -18.21 15.54 9.60
CA LEU A 196 -16.81 15.64 9.16
C LEU A 196 -16.39 17.04 8.70
N LYS A 197 -17.27 18.05 8.72
CA LYS A 197 -17.05 19.38 8.12
C LYS A 197 -15.73 20.03 8.53
N ASP A 198 -15.36 19.93 9.80
CA ASP A 198 -14.16 20.59 10.36
C ASP A 198 -12.86 19.83 10.04
N ARG A 199 -12.98 18.60 9.52
CA ARG A 199 -11.85 17.77 9.07
C ARG A 199 -11.64 17.85 7.55
N ILE A 200 -12.57 18.43 6.79
CA ILE A 200 -12.52 18.50 5.32
C ILE A 200 -11.88 19.83 4.92
N ILE A 201 -10.61 19.80 4.47
CA ILE A 201 -9.79 20.98 4.18
C ILE A 201 -9.15 20.94 2.77
N ASP A 202 -8.58 22.06 2.33
CA ASP A 202 -7.77 22.15 1.11
C ASP A 202 -6.35 21.65 1.38
N THR A 203 -6.18 20.34 1.34
CA THR A 203 -4.93 19.67 1.76
C THR A 203 -3.74 19.98 0.89
N GLU A 204 -3.94 20.25 -0.41
CA GLU A 204 -2.86 20.62 -1.33
C GLU A 204 -2.27 21.99 -0.96
N ILE A 205 -3.07 22.92 -0.45
CA ILE A 205 -2.60 24.22 0.06
C ILE A 205 -1.79 23.98 1.33
N GLU A 206 -2.36 23.30 2.29
CA GLU A 206 -1.74 22.98 3.58
C GLU A 206 -0.37 22.29 3.41
N ILE A 207 -0.28 21.28 2.54
CA ILE A 207 0.98 20.54 2.31
C ILE A 207 2.03 21.42 1.65
N ASN A 208 1.66 22.23 0.64
CA ASN A 208 2.62 23.09 -0.05
C ASN A 208 3.11 24.26 0.85
N GLU A 209 2.27 24.78 1.72
CA GLU A 209 2.68 25.74 2.73
C GLU A 209 3.64 25.11 3.73
N ALA A 210 3.34 23.91 4.23
CA ALA A 210 4.25 23.17 5.11
C ALA A 210 5.62 22.89 4.45
N ILE A 211 5.65 22.58 3.15
CA ILE A 211 6.90 22.45 2.38
C ILE A 211 7.67 23.77 2.39
N LYS A 212 7.00 24.88 2.11
CA LYS A 212 7.59 26.23 2.12
C LYS A 212 8.18 26.61 3.47
N ASP A 213 7.47 26.23 4.54
CA ASP A 213 7.86 26.51 5.93
C ASP A 213 8.96 25.58 6.45
N GLY A 214 9.49 24.72 5.59
CA GLY A 214 10.60 23.83 5.94
C GLY A 214 10.23 22.67 6.85
N LYS A 215 8.96 22.26 6.86
CA LYS A 215 8.48 21.12 7.66
C LYS A 215 8.93 19.78 7.06
N ASN A 216 9.02 18.77 7.91
CA ASN A 216 9.28 17.39 7.51
C ASN A 216 7.97 16.69 7.15
N ILE A 217 7.86 16.23 5.91
CA ILE A 217 6.64 15.60 5.38
C ILE A 217 6.94 14.17 4.95
N LEU A 218 6.16 13.24 5.48
CA LEU A 218 6.22 11.82 5.15
C LEU A 218 5.00 11.45 4.28
N PHE A 219 5.24 11.11 3.03
CA PHE A 219 4.22 10.56 2.14
C PHE A 219 4.19 9.04 2.28
N GLU A 220 3.03 8.51 2.65
CA GLU A 220 2.79 7.09 2.86
C GLU A 220 2.04 6.49 1.67
N GLY A 221 2.71 5.57 0.96
CA GLY A 221 2.09 4.75 -0.07
C GLY A 221 1.36 3.54 0.51
N ALA A 222 0.26 3.17 -0.11
CA ALA A 222 -0.43 1.91 0.12
C ALA A 222 -0.17 0.97 -1.08
N GLN A 223 -0.37 -0.34 -0.91
CA GLN A 223 -0.02 -1.37 -1.91
C GLN A 223 1.46 -1.33 -2.30
N ALA A 224 1.81 -1.61 -3.57
CA ALA A 224 3.19 -1.60 -4.05
C ALA A 224 3.25 -1.49 -5.58
N LEU A 225 4.45 -1.30 -6.16
CA LEU A 225 4.60 -1.04 -7.59
C LEU A 225 4.11 -2.20 -8.46
N MET A 226 4.32 -3.46 -8.08
CA MET A 226 3.81 -4.59 -8.89
C MET A 226 2.28 -4.65 -8.93
N LEU A 227 1.59 -3.85 -8.11
CA LEU A 227 0.14 -3.63 -8.12
C LEU A 227 -0.27 -2.26 -8.69
N ASP A 228 0.66 -1.47 -9.25
CA ASP A 228 0.37 -0.19 -9.90
C ASP A 228 -0.48 -0.40 -11.16
N ILE A 229 -1.45 0.48 -11.41
CA ILE A 229 -2.38 0.38 -12.54
C ILE A 229 -1.66 0.42 -13.90
N ASP A 230 -0.55 1.14 -13.99
CA ASP A 230 0.19 1.35 -15.23
C ASP A 230 1.43 0.43 -15.34
N PHE A 231 2.16 0.22 -14.23
CA PHE A 231 3.46 -0.47 -14.22
C PHE A 231 3.44 -1.85 -13.57
N GLY A 232 2.33 -2.24 -12.96
CA GLY A 232 2.15 -3.53 -12.29
C GLY A 232 1.75 -4.67 -13.24
N THR A 233 1.37 -5.78 -12.64
CA THR A 233 0.95 -7.01 -13.33
C THR A 233 -0.52 -6.95 -13.76
N TYR A 234 -0.89 -5.99 -14.59
CA TYR A 234 -2.26 -5.82 -15.09
C TYR A 234 -2.79 -7.13 -15.74
N PRO A 235 -4.05 -7.56 -15.47
CA PRO A 235 -5.11 -6.85 -14.72
C PRO A 235 -5.11 -7.07 -13.20
N TYR A 236 -4.15 -7.83 -12.66
CA TYR A 236 -4.05 -8.17 -11.24
C TYR A 236 -3.36 -7.05 -10.44
N VAL A 237 -3.98 -5.87 -10.42
CA VAL A 237 -3.45 -4.61 -9.88
C VAL A 237 -4.52 -3.88 -9.07
N THR A 238 -4.11 -2.84 -8.35
CA THR A 238 -5.03 -1.86 -7.76
C THR A 238 -5.40 -0.78 -8.78
N SER A 239 -6.51 -0.09 -8.60
CA SER A 239 -6.96 0.99 -9.50
C SER A 239 -6.31 2.34 -9.20
N SER A 240 -5.14 2.36 -8.56
CA SER A 240 -4.41 3.57 -8.19
C SER A 240 -2.94 3.46 -8.53
N SER A 241 -2.19 4.57 -8.42
CA SER A 241 -0.74 4.63 -8.62
C SER A 241 0.01 4.64 -7.28
N PRO A 242 0.46 3.48 -6.77
CA PRO A 242 1.29 3.38 -5.57
C PRO A 242 2.72 3.90 -5.76
N SER A 243 3.11 4.23 -6.98
CA SER A 243 4.44 4.75 -7.30
C SER A 243 4.71 6.13 -6.69
N THR A 244 5.98 6.52 -6.61
CA THR A 244 6.39 7.89 -6.21
C THR A 244 5.80 8.96 -7.12
N GLY A 245 5.61 8.66 -8.42
CA GLY A 245 4.90 9.54 -9.35
C GLY A 245 3.46 9.84 -8.94
N GLY A 246 2.79 8.87 -8.28
CA GLY A 246 1.44 9.05 -7.75
C GLY A 246 1.33 10.09 -6.64
N VAL A 247 2.41 10.43 -5.94
CA VAL A 247 2.43 11.46 -4.89
C VAL A 247 2.07 12.83 -5.48
N CYS A 248 2.63 13.17 -6.63
CA CYS A 248 2.43 14.49 -7.23
C CYS A 248 0.95 14.76 -7.54
N SER A 249 0.27 13.81 -8.18
CA SER A 249 -1.16 13.94 -8.49
C SER A 249 -2.05 13.65 -7.28
N GLY A 250 -1.62 12.75 -6.40
CA GLY A 250 -2.41 12.28 -5.25
C GLY A 250 -2.38 13.20 -4.04
N ALA A 251 -1.35 14.04 -3.88
CA ALA A 251 -1.22 15.02 -2.80
C ALA A 251 -1.17 16.48 -3.28
N GLY A 252 -1.08 16.70 -4.60
CA GLY A 252 -1.04 18.04 -5.18
C GLY A 252 0.28 18.77 -4.92
N VAL A 253 1.43 18.04 -4.99
CA VAL A 253 2.77 18.61 -4.78
C VAL A 253 3.59 18.54 -6.06
N PRO A 254 4.51 19.50 -6.29
CA PRO A 254 5.37 19.47 -7.48
C PRO A 254 6.40 18.31 -7.39
N PRO A 255 6.84 17.73 -8.53
CA PRO A 255 7.86 16.68 -8.54
C PRO A 255 9.17 17.09 -7.86
N THR A 256 9.54 18.36 -7.94
CA THR A 256 10.75 18.94 -7.30
C THR A 256 10.70 18.94 -5.77
N ALA A 257 9.53 18.71 -5.18
CA ALA A 257 9.38 18.57 -3.74
C ALA A 257 9.79 17.18 -3.22
N LEU A 258 9.92 16.16 -4.08
CA LEU A 258 10.22 14.79 -3.68
C LEU A 258 11.74 14.59 -3.58
N GLN A 259 12.24 14.27 -2.39
CA GLN A 259 13.69 14.22 -2.11
C GLN A 259 14.16 12.82 -1.70
N ASN A 260 13.62 12.28 -0.61
CA ASN A 260 14.02 10.98 -0.07
C ASN A 260 13.00 9.91 -0.47
N LEU A 261 13.35 9.14 -1.49
CA LEU A 261 12.48 8.11 -2.05
C LEU A 261 12.87 6.76 -1.45
N ILE A 262 12.04 6.30 -0.50
CA ILE A 262 12.30 5.12 0.32
C ILE A 262 11.48 3.95 -0.22
N GLY A 263 12.17 2.96 -0.76
CA GLY A 263 11.57 1.71 -1.21
C GLY A 263 11.61 0.64 -0.13
N VAL A 264 10.46 0.03 0.14
CA VAL A 264 10.37 -1.08 1.12
C VAL A 264 10.16 -2.39 0.38
N ALA A 265 11.03 -3.37 0.64
CA ALA A 265 10.92 -4.73 0.15
C ALA A 265 11.09 -5.73 1.30
N LYS A 266 10.45 -6.89 1.22
CA LYS A 266 10.78 -8.02 2.08
C LYS A 266 12.05 -8.72 1.61
N ALA A 267 12.72 -9.42 2.49
CA ALA A 267 13.83 -10.32 2.16
C ALA A 267 13.39 -11.52 1.28
N TYR A 268 12.11 -11.72 1.07
CA TYR A 268 11.49 -12.71 0.19
C TYR A 268 10.26 -12.07 -0.48
N THR A 269 9.54 -12.80 -1.31
CA THR A 269 8.36 -12.25 -2.01
C THR A 269 7.08 -12.89 -1.50
N THR A 270 6.01 -12.08 -1.38
CA THR A 270 4.66 -12.59 -1.13
C THR A 270 3.65 -11.93 -2.05
N ARG A 271 2.58 -12.66 -2.38
CA ARG A 271 1.48 -12.15 -3.18
C ARG A 271 0.14 -12.59 -2.62
N VAL A 272 -0.83 -11.69 -2.59
CA VAL A 272 -2.24 -12.00 -2.29
C VAL A 272 -3.02 -12.03 -3.61
N GLY A 273 -3.94 -12.98 -3.73
CA GLY A 273 -4.80 -13.12 -4.92
C GLY A 273 -4.11 -13.72 -6.13
N ASN A 274 -4.75 -13.56 -7.27
CA ASN A 274 -4.31 -14.12 -8.54
C ASN A 274 -3.20 -13.29 -9.19
N GLY A 275 -2.69 -13.76 -10.32
CA GLY A 275 -1.64 -13.13 -11.09
C GLY A 275 -0.32 -13.91 -11.05
N PRO A 276 0.61 -13.61 -11.98
CA PRO A 276 1.88 -14.32 -12.11
C PRO A 276 2.78 -14.10 -10.89
N PHE A 277 3.52 -15.13 -10.54
CA PHE A 277 4.48 -15.10 -9.45
C PHE A 277 5.66 -16.03 -9.80
N PRO A 278 6.61 -15.59 -10.63
CA PRO A 278 7.66 -16.47 -11.16
C PRO A 278 8.49 -17.20 -10.10
N THR A 279 8.72 -16.58 -8.95
CA THR A 279 9.52 -17.15 -7.86
C THR A 279 8.70 -17.87 -6.78
N GLU A 280 7.43 -18.19 -7.04
CA GLU A 280 6.53 -18.85 -6.08
C GLU A 280 7.05 -20.21 -5.63
N LEU A 281 6.90 -20.48 -4.34
CA LEU A 281 7.22 -21.76 -3.70
C LEU A 281 5.91 -22.48 -3.34
N ASN A 282 5.66 -23.59 -4.05
CA ASN A 282 4.49 -24.45 -3.83
C ASN A 282 4.87 -25.74 -3.09
N ASP A 283 5.83 -25.65 -2.17
CA ASP A 283 6.43 -26.74 -1.41
C ASP A 283 6.42 -26.47 0.10
N ASP A 284 6.98 -27.40 0.87
CA ASP A 284 7.11 -27.30 2.33
C ASP A 284 7.91 -26.07 2.78
N LEU A 285 8.87 -25.61 1.98
CA LEU A 285 9.63 -24.42 2.28
C LEU A 285 8.77 -23.16 2.15
N GLY A 286 7.95 -23.07 1.10
CA GLY A 286 6.99 -21.98 0.96
C GLY A 286 6.02 -21.91 2.14
N GLU A 287 5.53 -23.06 2.62
CA GLU A 287 4.69 -23.14 3.81
C GLU A 287 5.46 -22.75 5.09
N LYS A 288 6.70 -23.20 5.26
CA LYS A 288 7.57 -22.80 6.38
C LYS A 288 7.74 -21.28 6.44
N ILE A 289 8.06 -20.63 5.30
CA ILE A 289 8.18 -19.16 5.21
C ILE A 289 6.86 -18.48 5.57
N ARG A 290 5.72 -19.00 5.10
CA ARG A 290 4.38 -18.47 5.40
C ARG A 290 4.09 -18.49 6.90
N GLN A 291 4.38 -19.60 7.57
CA GLN A 291 4.12 -19.76 9.01
C GLN A 291 5.04 -18.89 9.86
N ILE A 292 6.35 -18.90 9.62
CA ILE A 292 7.33 -18.08 10.35
C ILE A 292 7.07 -16.59 10.12
N GLY A 293 6.81 -16.22 8.85
CA GLY A 293 6.54 -14.84 8.47
C GLY A 293 5.15 -14.33 8.85
N HIS A 294 4.26 -15.18 9.39
CA HIS A 294 2.85 -14.88 9.64
C HIS A 294 2.20 -14.27 8.40
N GLU A 295 2.43 -14.90 7.23
CA GLU A 295 1.97 -14.38 5.94
C GLU A 295 0.50 -14.74 5.69
N PHE A 296 -0.37 -14.04 6.43
CA PHE A 296 -1.83 -14.10 6.33
C PHE A 296 -2.38 -12.67 6.19
N GLY A 297 -3.46 -12.54 5.43
CA GLY A 297 -4.10 -11.23 5.21
C GLY A 297 -4.63 -10.65 6.53
N ALA A 298 -4.24 -9.42 6.86
CA ALA A 298 -4.62 -8.75 8.11
C ALA A 298 -6.14 -8.62 8.29
N THR A 299 -6.89 -8.49 7.20
CA THR A 299 -8.35 -8.30 7.20
C THR A 299 -9.10 -9.60 6.94
N THR A 300 -8.60 -10.45 6.03
CA THR A 300 -9.34 -11.63 5.54
C THR A 300 -8.83 -12.94 6.10
N GLY A 301 -7.66 -12.94 6.75
CA GLY A 301 -6.98 -14.16 7.20
C GLY A 301 -6.51 -15.09 6.07
N ARG A 302 -6.68 -14.70 4.79
CA ARG A 302 -6.27 -15.53 3.65
C ARG A 302 -4.77 -15.76 3.67
N PRO A 303 -4.29 -17.01 3.43
CA PRO A 303 -2.86 -17.26 3.29
C PRO A 303 -2.31 -16.51 2.09
N ARG A 304 -1.13 -15.89 2.27
CA ARG A 304 -0.38 -15.28 1.17
C ARG A 304 0.43 -16.36 0.46
N ARG A 305 0.53 -16.26 -0.84
CA ARG A 305 1.49 -17.01 -1.64
C ARG A 305 2.89 -16.49 -1.28
N THR A 306 3.85 -17.39 -1.15
CA THR A 306 5.24 -17.09 -0.74
C THR A 306 6.21 -17.54 -1.80
N GLY A 307 7.34 -16.87 -1.92
CA GLY A 307 8.37 -17.20 -2.91
C GLY A 307 9.70 -16.53 -2.61
N TRP A 308 10.72 -16.91 -3.36
CA TRP A 308 12.05 -16.33 -3.26
C TRP A 308 12.06 -14.85 -3.65
N LEU A 309 13.06 -14.12 -3.20
CA LEU A 309 13.27 -12.72 -3.61
C LEU A 309 13.51 -12.65 -5.12
N ASP A 310 12.78 -11.78 -5.77
CA ASP A 310 12.85 -11.52 -7.20
C ASP A 310 13.49 -10.14 -7.45
N LEU A 311 14.78 -10.15 -7.77
CA LEU A 311 15.53 -8.92 -8.03
C LEU A 311 15.22 -8.32 -9.41
N VAL A 312 14.68 -9.10 -10.36
CA VAL A 312 14.29 -8.55 -11.67
C VAL A 312 13.09 -7.61 -11.50
N SER A 313 12.07 -8.06 -10.76
CA SER A 313 10.90 -7.23 -10.44
C SER A 313 11.28 -6.07 -9.50
N LEU A 314 12.17 -6.32 -8.54
CA LEU A 314 12.63 -5.30 -7.59
C LEU A 314 13.45 -4.20 -8.28
N LYS A 315 14.33 -4.55 -9.23
CA LYS A 315 15.10 -3.60 -10.06
C LYS A 315 14.15 -2.70 -10.87
N HIS A 316 13.14 -3.29 -11.49
CA HIS A 316 12.10 -2.53 -12.18
C HIS A 316 11.38 -1.56 -11.23
N ALA A 317 10.98 -2.03 -10.05
CA ALA A 317 10.31 -1.21 -9.06
C ALA A 317 11.19 -0.05 -8.57
N CYS A 318 12.46 -0.29 -8.33
CA CYS A 318 13.42 0.76 -7.94
C CYS A 318 13.60 1.80 -9.04
N MET A 319 13.70 1.36 -10.29
CA MET A 319 13.86 2.23 -11.46
C MET A 319 12.65 3.16 -11.64
N ILE A 320 11.42 2.62 -11.67
CA ILE A 320 10.19 3.41 -11.86
C ILE A 320 10.00 4.42 -10.73
N ASN A 321 10.32 4.02 -9.51
CA ASN A 321 10.16 4.89 -8.33
C ASN A 321 11.34 5.84 -8.10
N GLY A 322 12.46 5.69 -8.81
CA GLY A 322 13.67 6.48 -8.56
C GLY A 322 14.23 6.30 -7.15
N ILE A 323 14.17 5.07 -6.61
CA ILE A 323 14.53 4.79 -5.21
C ILE A 323 15.99 5.14 -4.95
N ASN A 324 16.22 5.93 -3.91
CA ASN A 324 17.55 6.28 -3.44
C ASN A 324 17.88 5.75 -2.04
N ASN A 325 16.90 5.18 -1.34
CA ASN A 325 17.06 4.53 -0.04
C ASN A 325 16.23 3.24 0.00
N LEU A 326 16.88 2.09 0.16
CA LEU A 326 16.20 0.79 0.23
C LEU A 326 16.03 0.35 1.69
N VAL A 327 14.89 -0.21 2.00
CA VAL A 327 14.58 -0.86 3.29
C VAL A 327 14.26 -2.33 3.04
N ILE A 328 14.95 -3.22 3.72
CA ILE A 328 14.67 -4.66 3.70
C ILE A 328 13.98 -5.05 5.01
N THR A 329 12.82 -5.67 4.90
CA THR A 329 12.03 -6.13 6.04
C THR A 329 12.01 -7.64 6.13
N LYS A 330 11.68 -8.16 7.33
CA LYS A 330 11.47 -9.59 7.57
C LYS A 330 12.70 -10.47 7.24
N LEU A 331 13.90 -9.95 7.47
CA LEU A 331 15.12 -10.71 7.28
C LEU A 331 15.20 -11.90 8.24
N ASP A 332 14.65 -11.74 9.44
CA ASP A 332 14.52 -12.76 10.50
C ASP A 332 13.78 -14.02 10.05
N VAL A 333 12.84 -13.89 9.11
CA VAL A 333 12.04 -15.03 8.60
C VAL A 333 12.88 -16.04 7.83
N LEU A 334 14.02 -15.62 7.29
CA LEU A 334 14.93 -16.50 6.54
C LEU A 334 15.91 -17.27 7.43
N THR A 335 15.94 -17.04 8.74
CA THR A 335 16.76 -17.78 9.70
C THR A 335 16.43 -19.28 9.67
N GLY A 336 17.44 -20.14 9.69
CA GLY A 336 17.28 -21.60 9.65
C GLY A 336 16.92 -22.17 8.28
N ILE A 337 17.30 -21.45 7.20
CA ILE A 337 17.24 -21.93 5.82
C ILE A 337 18.68 -22.01 5.31
N ASP A 338 19.15 -23.23 4.99
CA ASP A 338 20.53 -23.50 4.59
C ASP A 338 20.96 -22.76 3.34
N THR A 339 20.12 -22.79 2.32
CA THR A 339 20.40 -22.19 1.00
C THR A 339 19.27 -21.24 0.62
N LEU A 340 19.64 -19.97 0.44
CA LEU A 340 18.73 -18.91 0.00
C LEU A 340 18.89 -18.70 -1.50
N LYS A 341 17.76 -18.62 -2.22
CA LYS A 341 17.75 -18.36 -3.66
C LYS A 341 17.23 -16.95 -3.95
N ILE A 342 17.87 -16.27 -4.89
CA ILE A 342 17.49 -14.94 -5.35
C ILE A 342 17.39 -14.97 -6.87
N ALA A 343 16.23 -14.65 -7.43
CA ALA A 343 16.08 -14.57 -8.88
C ALA A 343 16.75 -13.30 -9.42
N THR A 344 17.66 -13.47 -10.37
CA THR A 344 18.44 -12.39 -11.00
C THR A 344 18.12 -12.22 -12.48
N LYS A 345 17.53 -13.22 -13.11
CA LYS A 345 17.12 -13.25 -14.52
C LYS A 345 15.90 -14.15 -14.69
N TYR A 346 15.29 -14.09 -15.86
CA TYR A 346 14.28 -15.04 -16.30
C TYR A 346 14.71 -15.74 -17.59
N LEU A 347 14.44 -17.03 -17.68
CA LEU A 347 14.42 -17.79 -18.93
C LEU A 347 13.02 -17.70 -19.51
N THR A 348 12.89 -17.20 -20.72
CA THR A 348 11.62 -17.07 -21.43
C THR A 348 11.27 -18.36 -22.16
N GLU A 349 9.99 -18.55 -22.54
CA GLU A 349 9.51 -19.70 -23.29
C GLU A 349 10.29 -19.97 -24.61
N ASP A 350 10.75 -18.89 -25.28
CA ASP A 350 11.55 -18.97 -26.50
C ASP A 350 13.06 -19.15 -26.24
N GLY A 351 13.44 -19.48 -25.01
CA GLY A 351 14.82 -19.83 -24.61
C GLY A 351 15.74 -18.63 -24.43
N LYS A 352 15.24 -17.41 -24.39
CA LYS A 352 16.04 -16.22 -24.14
C LYS A 352 16.19 -15.94 -22.66
N ILE A 353 17.36 -15.46 -22.25
CA ILE A 353 17.61 -14.98 -20.90
C ILE A 353 17.44 -13.46 -20.89
N ILE A 354 16.58 -12.97 -19.99
CA ILE A 354 16.32 -11.55 -19.78
C ILE A 354 16.56 -11.14 -18.33
N ASP A 355 16.99 -9.90 -18.10
CA ASP A 355 17.24 -9.29 -16.78
C ASP A 355 16.38 -8.05 -16.53
N TYR A 356 15.29 -7.93 -17.26
CA TYR A 356 14.31 -6.86 -17.15
C TYR A 356 12.90 -7.42 -16.96
N PHE A 357 12.04 -6.63 -16.28
CA PHE A 357 10.64 -6.99 -16.08
C PHE A 357 9.81 -6.71 -17.33
N THR A 358 9.06 -7.71 -17.80
CA THR A 358 8.23 -7.59 -19.02
C THR A 358 6.91 -6.89 -18.74
N SER A 359 6.41 -6.12 -19.71
CA SER A 359 5.06 -5.55 -19.68
C SER A 359 3.95 -6.58 -19.98
N SER A 360 4.31 -7.76 -20.48
CA SER A 360 3.34 -8.83 -20.78
C SER A 360 3.12 -9.72 -19.57
N THR A 361 2.06 -9.45 -18.82
CA THR A 361 1.67 -10.23 -17.64
C THR A 361 1.42 -11.70 -17.95
N THR A 362 0.84 -12.00 -19.13
CA THR A 362 0.57 -13.39 -19.56
C THR A 362 1.85 -14.20 -19.74
N LYS A 363 2.91 -13.59 -20.26
CA LYS A 363 4.20 -14.26 -20.44
C LYS A 363 4.92 -14.54 -19.12
N LEU A 364 4.64 -13.77 -18.07
CA LEU A 364 5.26 -14.00 -16.76
C LEU A 364 4.86 -15.34 -16.11
N TYR A 365 3.75 -15.96 -16.56
CA TYR A 365 3.38 -17.30 -16.11
C TYR A 365 4.29 -18.40 -16.66
N ASP A 366 4.91 -18.14 -17.82
CA ASP A 366 5.71 -19.10 -18.57
C ASP A 366 7.23 -18.86 -18.37
N TYR A 367 7.59 -17.83 -17.59
CA TYR A 367 8.99 -17.50 -17.33
C TYR A 367 9.53 -18.29 -16.16
N GLU A 368 10.69 -18.92 -16.36
CA GLU A 368 11.43 -19.62 -15.32
C GLU A 368 12.48 -18.71 -14.69
N PRO A 369 12.47 -18.52 -13.37
CA PRO A 369 13.48 -17.71 -12.69
C PRO A 369 14.84 -18.41 -12.69
N ILE A 370 15.90 -17.66 -13.01
CA ILE A 370 17.29 -18.08 -12.86
C ILE A 370 17.78 -17.51 -11.54
N TYR A 371 18.22 -18.41 -10.67
CA TYR A 371 18.61 -18.10 -9.31
C TYR A 371 20.13 -18.02 -9.12
N GLU A 372 20.55 -17.09 -8.28
CA GLU A 372 21.81 -17.16 -7.54
C GLU A 372 21.54 -17.77 -6.17
N GLU A 373 22.44 -18.63 -5.70
CA GLU A 373 22.35 -19.32 -4.42
C GLU A 373 23.32 -18.73 -3.42
N LEU A 374 22.82 -18.37 -2.25
CA LEU A 374 23.59 -17.84 -1.13
C LEU A 374 23.42 -18.75 0.09
N LYS A 375 24.48 -18.92 0.87
CA LYS A 375 24.41 -19.66 2.13
C LYS A 375 23.58 -18.88 3.14
N GLY A 376 22.65 -19.56 3.83
CA GLY A 376 21.85 -19.01 4.91
C GLY A 376 22.57 -18.91 6.24
N TRP A 377 21.84 -18.61 7.30
CA TRP A 377 22.31 -18.49 8.69
C TRP A 377 21.34 -19.16 9.67
N GLU A 378 21.88 -19.61 10.81
CA GLU A 378 21.11 -20.29 11.85
C GLU A 378 20.82 -19.39 13.06
N GLU A 379 21.62 -18.33 13.23
CA GLU A 379 21.56 -17.47 14.40
C GLU A 379 20.26 -16.64 14.43
N ASP A 380 19.63 -16.56 15.61
CA ASP A 380 18.49 -15.66 15.84
C ASP A 380 18.94 -14.20 15.79
N ILE A 381 18.51 -13.51 14.74
CA ILE A 381 18.83 -12.08 14.51
C ILE A 381 17.78 -11.11 15.10
N THR A 382 16.71 -11.58 15.72
CA THR A 382 15.61 -10.71 16.19
C THR A 382 16.04 -9.71 17.26
N LYS A 383 17.14 -9.99 17.97
CA LYS A 383 17.73 -9.13 19.02
C LYS A 383 18.85 -8.23 18.52
N VAL A 384 19.34 -8.45 17.30
CA VAL A 384 20.42 -7.65 16.69
C VAL A 384 19.91 -6.21 16.43
N ARG A 385 20.75 -5.23 16.76
CA ARG A 385 20.46 -3.80 16.57
C ARG A 385 21.57 -3.06 15.81
N CYS A 386 22.71 -3.71 15.61
CA CYS A 386 23.88 -3.19 14.93
C CYS A 386 24.19 -4.05 13.71
N TYR A 387 24.56 -3.44 12.58
CA TYR A 387 24.83 -4.19 11.34
C TYR A 387 26.01 -5.15 11.48
N GLU A 388 27.00 -4.74 12.22
CA GLU A 388 28.23 -5.50 12.47
C GLU A 388 27.96 -6.81 13.24
N GLU A 389 26.90 -6.87 14.04
CA GLU A 389 26.49 -8.03 14.83
C GLU A 389 25.68 -9.07 14.02
N LEU A 390 25.27 -8.74 12.79
CA LEU A 390 24.61 -9.71 11.92
C LEU A 390 25.55 -10.86 11.56
N PRO A 391 25.02 -12.09 11.41
CA PRO A 391 25.77 -13.20 10.82
C PRO A 391 26.37 -12.83 9.47
N GLU A 392 27.55 -13.34 9.17
CA GLU A 392 28.28 -13.00 7.94
C GLU A 392 27.47 -13.31 6.67
N ASN A 393 26.71 -14.42 6.68
CA ASN A 393 25.86 -14.77 5.55
C ASN A 393 24.63 -13.84 5.41
N ALA A 394 24.10 -13.32 6.52
CA ALA A 394 23.03 -12.32 6.47
C ALA A 394 23.53 -10.99 5.88
N LYS A 395 24.78 -10.58 6.21
CA LYS A 395 25.44 -9.42 5.59
C LYS A 395 25.62 -9.64 4.08
N LYS A 396 26.15 -10.80 3.68
CA LYS A 396 26.33 -11.15 2.25
C LYS A 396 25.02 -11.13 1.48
N TYR A 397 23.92 -11.55 2.10
CA TYR A 397 22.58 -11.47 1.47
C TYR A 397 22.18 -10.02 1.19
N ILE A 398 22.38 -9.12 2.14
CA ILE A 398 22.09 -7.69 2.00
C ILE A 398 23.02 -7.05 0.96
N GLU A 399 24.31 -7.32 1.03
CA GLU A 399 25.33 -6.80 0.11
C GLU A 399 25.10 -7.26 -1.33
N PHE A 400 24.64 -8.49 -1.53
CA PHE A 400 24.26 -8.99 -2.85
C PHE A 400 23.09 -8.18 -3.45
N ILE A 401 22.07 -7.88 -2.64
CA ILE A 401 20.93 -7.03 -3.06
C ILE A 401 21.43 -5.63 -3.43
N GLU A 402 22.28 -5.02 -2.58
CA GLU A 402 22.86 -3.70 -2.83
C GLU A 402 23.66 -3.66 -4.13
N GLN A 403 24.52 -4.65 -4.34
CA GLN A 403 25.37 -4.77 -5.52
C GLN A 403 24.53 -4.92 -6.80
N TYR A 404 23.49 -5.76 -6.77
CA TYR A 404 22.65 -6.01 -7.94
C TYR A 404 21.81 -4.77 -8.31
N LEU A 405 21.28 -4.06 -7.32
CA LEU A 405 20.41 -2.90 -7.53
C LEU A 405 21.20 -1.59 -7.72
N GLY A 406 22.43 -1.52 -7.23
CA GLY A 406 23.22 -0.28 -7.16
C GLY A 406 22.65 0.73 -6.16
N ILE A 407 21.91 0.26 -5.14
CA ILE A 407 21.23 1.08 -4.14
C ILE A 407 21.57 0.55 -2.76
N ASN A 408 21.98 1.43 -1.84
CA ASN A 408 22.29 1.03 -0.48
C ASN A 408 21.04 0.67 0.31
N VAL A 409 21.12 -0.40 1.09
CA VAL A 409 20.12 -0.76 2.10
C VAL A 409 20.36 0.10 3.33
N TYR A 410 19.39 0.89 3.60
CA TYR A 410 19.39 1.93 4.59
C TYR A 410 18.99 1.44 5.98
N LEU A 411 17.95 0.59 6.02
CA LEU A 411 17.39 0.00 7.22
C LEU A 411 17.06 -1.48 6.94
N VAL A 412 17.38 -2.33 7.91
CA VAL A 412 16.98 -3.74 7.91
C VAL A 412 16.07 -3.99 9.10
N SER A 413 14.89 -4.53 8.84
CA SER A 413 13.95 -4.95 9.89
C SER A 413 14.13 -6.45 10.19
N VAL A 414 14.33 -6.76 11.46
CA VAL A 414 14.65 -8.09 11.98
C VAL A 414 13.58 -8.62 12.95
N GLY A 415 12.35 -8.16 12.80
CA GLY A 415 11.20 -8.61 13.59
C GLY A 415 10.00 -7.65 13.50
N PRO A 416 8.85 -7.99 14.08
CA PRO A 416 7.61 -7.23 13.94
C PRO A 416 7.56 -5.93 14.76
N GLU A 417 8.31 -5.85 15.87
CA GLU A 417 8.25 -4.72 16.79
C GLU A 417 8.95 -3.47 16.21
N ARG A 418 8.49 -2.30 16.63
CA ARG A 418 9.08 -0.99 16.26
C ARG A 418 10.57 -0.91 16.53
N SER A 419 11.04 -1.48 17.65
CA SER A 419 12.45 -1.48 18.07
C SER A 419 13.34 -2.44 17.30
N GLN A 420 12.78 -3.40 16.54
CA GLN A 420 13.52 -4.45 15.86
C GLN A 420 13.96 -4.00 14.47
N ASN A 421 14.80 -2.96 14.45
CA ASN A 421 15.41 -2.41 13.24
C ASN A 421 16.89 -2.18 13.44
N ILE A 422 17.66 -2.40 12.37
CA ILE A 422 19.07 -2.06 12.22
C ILE A 422 19.15 -0.88 11.27
N ILE A 423 19.51 0.30 11.78
CA ILE A 423 19.66 1.53 11.00
C ILE A 423 21.12 1.65 10.59
N ARG A 424 21.42 1.56 9.28
CA ARG A 424 22.78 1.69 8.74
C ARG A 424 23.15 3.14 8.39
N LYS A 425 22.16 3.94 8.15
CA LYS A 425 22.33 5.38 7.87
C LYS A 425 21.10 6.14 8.35
N GLU A 426 21.24 7.28 8.97
CA GLU A 426 20.08 8.10 9.36
C GLU A 426 19.41 8.75 8.15
N ILE A 427 18.06 8.74 8.10
CA ILE A 427 17.25 9.36 7.03
C ILE A 427 16.91 10.82 7.39
N PHE A 428 16.83 11.15 8.69
CA PHE A 428 16.46 12.46 9.21
C PHE A 428 17.65 13.21 9.79
#